data_c9959b63967961d7712f1fe9c5b2388c
#
_entry.id   c9959b63967961d7712f1fe9c5b2388c
#
_cell.length_a   1.000
_cell.length_b   1.000
_cell.length_c   1.000
_cell.angle_alpha   90.00
_cell.angle_beta   90.00
_cell.angle_gamma   90.00
#
_symmetry.space_group_name_H-M   'P 1'
#
loop_
_entity.id
_entity.type
_entity.pdbx_description
1 polymer ?
#
loop_
_entity_poly.entity_id
_entity_poly.type
_entity_poly.pdbx_seq_one_letter_code
_entity_poly.pdbx_strand_id
1 'polypeptide(L)'
;MKQVEEVEMKEKKQQKRKKKKGWDPLSLTVLLIALCVFVFSAYQLAMMMVPYYTGGEEYDEIKNLAIVSDKIGEGVEEAPKFQVDFDKLVQENPDTVAWLRFDQPSIISYPVVKSADNNEYLTKTFSANDNKLGAIFMDMRNQNDFSDRNTSIYGPNM
;
A
#
# COMPACT_ATOMS: atom_id res chain seq x y z
N MET A 1 -71.25 -27.63 -6.76
CA MET A 1 -70.71 -26.48 -7.55
C MET A 1 -70.33 -25.30 -6.65
N LYS A 2 -71.21 -24.77 -5.80
CA LYS A 2 -70.89 -23.56 -4.98
C LYS A 2 -69.68 -23.68 -4.04
N GLN A 3 -69.38 -24.86 -3.51
CA GLN A 3 -68.21 -25.04 -2.56
C GLN A 3 -66.87 -25.00 -3.28
N VAL A 4 -66.78 -25.46 -4.51
CA VAL A 4 -65.57 -25.45 -5.32
C VAL A 4 -65.18 -24.02 -5.74
N GLU A 5 -66.14 -23.20 -6.11
CA GLU A 5 -65.91 -21.77 -6.44
C GLU A 5 -65.43 -20.94 -5.22
N GLU A 6 -65.93 -21.29 -4.04
CA GLU A 6 -65.54 -20.59 -2.81
C GLU A 6 -64.09 -20.92 -2.39
N VAL A 7 -63.66 -22.15 -2.61
CA VAL A 7 -62.25 -22.56 -2.39
C VAL A 7 -61.31 -21.91 -3.36
N GLU A 8 -61.66 -21.92 -4.65
CA GLU A 8 -60.80 -21.23 -5.68
C GLU A 8 -60.72 -19.73 -5.44
N MET A 9 -61.79 -19.07 -5.00
CA MET A 9 -61.74 -17.65 -4.67
C MET A 9 -60.87 -17.36 -3.43
N LYS A 10 -60.84 -18.23 -2.43
CA LYS A 10 -59.98 -18.12 -1.27
C LYS A 10 -58.50 -18.31 -1.62
N GLU A 11 -58.21 -19.27 -2.50
CA GLU A 11 -56.87 -19.50 -2.99
C GLU A 11 -56.35 -18.33 -3.84
N LYS A 12 -57.15 -17.79 -4.74
CA LYS A 12 -56.82 -16.61 -5.52
C LYS A 12 -56.61 -15.36 -4.67
N LYS A 13 -57.38 -15.21 -3.57
CA LYS A 13 -57.18 -14.12 -2.60
C LYS A 13 -55.90 -14.29 -1.78
N GLN A 14 -55.55 -15.52 -1.42
CA GLN A 14 -54.27 -15.79 -0.71
C GLN A 14 -53.05 -15.60 -1.61
N GLN A 15 -53.12 -16.00 -2.90
CA GLN A 15 -52.06 -15.77 -3.86
C GLN A 15 -51.85 -14.27 -4.16
N LYS A 16 -52.96 -13.49 -4.26
CA LYS A 16 -52.84 -12.02 -4.41
C LYS A 16 -52.25 -11.32 -3.18
N ARG A 17 -52.49 -11.85 -1.97
CA ARG A 17 -51.83 -11.30 -0.75
C ARG A 17 -50.33 -11.60 -0.65
N LYS A 18 -49.86 -12.72 -1.21
CA LYS A 18 -48.43 -13.04 -1.29
C LYS A 18 -47.67 -12.20 -2.31
N LYS A 19 -48.30 -11.62 -3.31
CA LYS A 19 -47.67 -10.83 -4.41
C LYS A 19 -47.45 -9.33 -4.10
N LYS A 20 -47.90 -8.83 -2.93
CA LYS A 20 -47.75 -7.41 -2.57
C LYS A 20 -47.05 -7.23 -1.22
N LYS A 21 -45.93 -7.92 -1.00
CA LYS A 21 -45.00 -7.47 0.03
C LYS A 21 -44.01 -6.50 -0.62
N GLY A 22 -44.52 -5.32 -0.93
CA GLY A 22 -43.65 -4.18 -1.24
C GLY A 22 -42.78 -3.91 -0.01
N TRP A 23 -41.57 -3.51 -0.24
CA TRP A 23 -40.66 -3.14 0.85
C TRP A 23 -41.31 -1.99 1.63
N ASP A 24 -41.43 -2.15 2.93
CA ASP A 24 -41.92 -1.08 3.78
C ASP A 24 -40.96 0.12 3.66
N PRO A 25 -41.47 1.37 3.61
CA PRO A 25 -40.64 2.54 3.45
C PRO A 25 -39.53 2.60 4.53
N LEU A 26 -39.79 2.07 5.71
CA LEU A 26 -38.81 1.97 6.80
C LEU A 26 -37.67 1.01 6.44
N SER A 27 -37.97 -0.14 5.86
CA SER A 27 -36.92 -1.11 5.44
C SER A 27 -36.10 -0.58 4.28
N LEU A 28 -36.69 0.21 3.37
CA LEU A 28 -36.00 0.85 2.29
C LEU A 28 -35.03 1.95 2.81
N THR A 29 -35.45 2.76 3.77
CA THR A 29 -34.59 3.79 4.39
C THR A 29 -33.41 3.16 5.13
N VAL A 30 -33.63 2.08 5.89
CA VAL A 30 -32.55 1.35 6.56
C VAL A 30 -31.57 0.75 5.56
N LEU A 31 -32.06 0.19 4.44
CA LEU A 31 -31.21 -0.34 3.37
C LEU A 31 -30.35 0.76 2.74
N LEU A 32 -30.93 1.93 2.46
CA LEU A 32 -30.22 3.06 1.89
C LEU A 32 -29.12 3.58 2.84
N ILE A 33 -29.42 3.70 4.12
CA ILE A 33 -28.42 4.10 5.13
C ILE A 33 -27.30 3.07 5.18
N ALA A 34 -27.61 1.77 5.23
CA ALA A 34 -26.63 0.71 5.22
C ALA A 34 -25.73 0.75 3.97
N LEU A 35 -26.34 1.00 2.80
CA LEU A 35 -25.61 1.16 1.54
C LEU A 35 -24.66 2.38 1.57
N CYS A 36 -25.14 3.52 2.08
CA CYS A 36 -24.30 4.72 2.24
C CYS A 36 -23.09 4.46 3.15
N VAL A 37 -23.32 3.80 4.30
CA VAL A 37 -22.24 3.43 5.22
C VAL A 37 -21.26 2.46 4.56
N PHE A 38 -21.75 1.48 3.82
CA PHE A 38 -20.91 0.53 3.10
C PHE A 38 -20.04 1.22 2.04
N VAL A 39 -20.63 2.06 1.20
CA VAL A 39 -19.91 2.82 0.17
C VAL A 39 -18.86 3.74 0.80
N PHE A 40 -19.22 4.44 1.87
CA PHE A 40 -18.28 5.29 2.60
C PHE A 40 -17.10 4.49 3.19
N SER A 41 -17.38 3.34 3.80
CA SER A 41 -16.33 2.46 4.34
C SER A 41 -15.43 1.89 3.24
N ALA A 42 -16.00 1.49 2.10
CA ALA A 42 -15.23 1.01 0.94
C ALA A 42 -14.33 2.11 0.36
N TYR A 43 -14.83 3.35 0.28
CA TYR A 43 -14.06 4.51 -0.14
C TYR A 43 -12.88 4.77 0.82
N GLN A 44 -13.12 4.74 2.13
CA GLN A 44 -12.06 4.91 3.14
C GLN A 44 -10.96 3.84 3.03
N LEU A 45 -11.36 2.56 2.82
CA LEU A 45 -10.42 1.48 2.61
C LEU A 45 -9.58 1.69 1.33
N ALA A 46 -10.22 2.07 0.23
CA ALA A 46 -9.53 2.35 -1.04
C ALA A 46 -8.51 3.48 -0.86
N MET A 47 -8.90 4.59 -0.22
CA MET A 47 -7.99 5.72 0.07
C MET A 47 -6.82 5.34 1.00
N MET A 48 -7.02 4.34 1.86
CA MET A 48 -5.96 3.86 2.75
C MET A 48 -4.91 3.02 2.00
N MET A 49 -5.31 2.37 0.89
CA MET A 49 -4.43 1.53 0.08
C MET A 49 -3.62 2.32 -0.97
N VAL A 50 -4.08 3.50 -1.39
CA VAL A 50 -3.39 4.32 -2.40
C VAL A 50 -1.92 4.58 -2.07
N PRO A 51 -1.52 5.00 -0.84
CA PRO A 51 -0.12 5.24 -0.50
C PRO A 51 0.78 4.01 -0.68
N TYR A 52 0.25 2.79 -0.46
CA TYR A 52 1.01 1.55 -0.63
C TYR A 52 1.32 1.26 -2.10
N TYR A 53 0.35 1.49 -2.99
CA TYR A 53 0.57 1.31 -4.43
C TYR A 53 1.55 2.34 -4.99
N THR A 54 1.32 3.62 -4.70
CA THR A 54 2.18 4.70 -5.21
C THR A 54 3.60 4.63 -4.66
N GLY A 55 3.77 4.29 -3.38
CA GLY A 55 5.09 4.11 -2.79
C GLY A 55 5.83 2.90 -3.35
N GLY A 56 5.11 1.79 -3.61
CA GLY A 56 5.69 0.60 -4.24
C GLY A 56 6.22 0.87 -5.65
N GLU A 57 5.43 1.54 -6.48
CA GLU A 57 5.84 1.93 -7.84
C GLU A 57 7.08 2.84 -7.81
N GLU A 58 7.13 3.84 -6.94
CA GLU A 58 8.28 4.72 -6.79
C GLU A 58 9.55 3.95 -6.42
N TYR A 59 9.48 3.01 -5.47
CA TYR A 59 10.64 2.21 -5.11
C TYR A 59 11.11 1.28 -6.23
N ASP A 60 10.22 0.76 -7.05
CA ASP A 60 10.60 -0.04 -8.21
C ASP A 60 11.26 0.83 -9.30
N GLU A 61 10.80 2.06 -9.51
CA GLU A 61 11.45 3.03 -10.37
C GLU A 61 12.87 3.38 -9.87
N ILE A 62 13.05 3.65 -8.58
CA ILE A 62 14.36 3.93 -7.99
C ILE A 62 15.31 2.74 -8.09
N LYS A 63 14.84 1.51 -7.89
CA LYS A 63 15.64 0.30 -8.10
C LYS A 63 16.11 0.19 -9.57
N ASN A 64 15.19 0.39 -10.50
CA ASN A 64 15.51 0.35 -11.95
C ASN A 64 16.47 1.46 -12.36
N LEU A 65 16.38 2.64 -11.75
CA LEU A 65 17.28 3.77 -12.00
C LEU A 65 18.68 3.48 -11.48
N ALA A 66 18.79 2.96 -10.27
CA ALA A 66 20.04 2.91 -9.52
C ALA A 66 20.80 1.58 -9.65
N ILE A 67 20.13 0.45 -9.85
CA ILE A 67 20.81 -0.85 -9.96
C ILE A 67 21.37 -1.03 -11.35
N VAL A 68 22.69 -0.96 -11.46
CA VAL A 68 23.41 -1.12 -12.74
C VAL A 68 23.64 -2.60 -13.07
N SER A 69 23.87 -3.44 -12.08
CA SER A 69 24.10 -4.87 -12.27
C SER A 69 23.57 -5.67 -11.07
N ASP A 70 22.64 -6.56 -11.34
CA ASP A 70 22.12 -7.56 -10.37
C ASP A 70 22.20 -8.99 -10.95
N LYS A 71 23.06 -9.20 -11.95
CA LYS A 71 23.24 -10.53 -12.54
C LYS A 71 24.14 -11.37 -11.62
N ILE A 72 23.53 -12.23 -10.85
CA ILE A 72 24.19 -13.39 -10.26
C ILE A 72 24.47 -14.34 -11.44
N GLY A 73 25.68 -14.25 -11.99
CA GLY A 73 26.08 -15.09 -13.11
C GLY A 73 26.33 -16.52 -12.65
N GLU A 74 25.54 -17.48 -13.14
CA GLU A 74 25.91 -18.89 -13.12
C GLU A 74 27.13 -19.08 -14.03
N GLY A 75 28.29 -19.35 -13.47
CA GLY A 75 29.39 -19.98 -14.15
C GLY A 75 30.58 -19.14 -14.63
N VAL A 76 30.82 -17.93 -14.10
CA VAL A 76 32.07 -17.19 -14.35
C VAL A 76 32.73 -16.80 -13.04
N GLU A 77 34.05 -16.94 -12.94
CA GLU A 77 34.89 -16.79 -11.74
C GLU A 77 34.95 -15.36 -11.13
N GLU A 78 34.29 -14.39 -11.77
CA GLU A 78 33.97 -13.07 -11.18
C GLU A 78 32.46 -12.86 -11.24
N ALA A 79 31.75 -13.21 -10.17
CA ALA A 79 30.36 -12.85 -10.01
C ALA A 79 30.17 -11.32 -10.19
N PRO A 80 29.26 -10.85 -11.05
CA PRO A 80 28.97 -9.44 -11.17
C PRO A 80 28.53 -8.92 -9.81
N LYS A 81 29.38 -8.07 -9.21
CA LYS A 81 29.10 -7.46 -7.93
C LYS A 81 27.85 -6.61 -8.07
N PHE A 82 26.94 -6.72 -7.12
CA PHE A 82 25.84 -5.79 -6.99
C PHE A 82 26.39 -4.36 -6.99
N GLN A 83 25.94 -3.54 -7.90
CA GLN A 83 26.45 -2.21 -8.11
C GLN A 83 25.30 -1.20 -8.16
N VAL A 84 25.40 -0.16 -7.34
CA VAL A 84 24.45 0.95 -7.27
C VAL A 84 25.10 2.21 -7.82
N ASP A 85 24.38 2.91 -8.66
CA ASP A 85 24.74 4.22 -9.19
C ASP A 85 24.29 5.31 -8.21
N PHE A 86 25.20 5.67 -7.30
CA PHE A 86 24.92 6.71 -6.31
C PHE A 86 24.79 8.10 -6.90
N ASP A 87 25.41 8.38 -8.03
CA ASP A 87 25.30 9.70 -8.67
C ASP A 87 23.87 9.96 -9.13
N LYS A 88 23.19 8.95 -9.66
CA LYS A 88 21.78 9.06 -10.01
C LYS A 88 20.87 9.19 -8.78
N LEU A 89 21.16 8.45 -7.72
CA LEU A 89 20.38 8.55 -6.48
C LEU A 89 20.49 9.93 -5.85
N VAL A 90 21.68 10.49 -5.78
CA VAL A 90 21.92 11.84 -5.25
C VAL A 90 21.31 12.93 -6.13
N GLN A 91 21.23 12.71 -7.45
CA GLN A 91 20.50 13.62 -8.35
C GLN A 91 19.00 13.61 -8.08
N GLU A 92 18.43 12.44 -7.80
CA GLU A 92 17.00 12.30 -7.44
C GLU A 92 16.73 12.84 -6.05
N ASN A 93 17.55 12.45 -5.06
CA ASN A 93 17.47 12.95 -3.69
C ASN A 93 18.86 13.20 -3.11
N PRO A 94 19.25 14.48 -2.87
CA PRO A 94 20.53 14.86 -2.28
C PRO A 94 20.77 14.30 -0.86
N ASP A 95 19.72 13.90 -0.15
CA ASP A 95 19.78 13.32 1.18
C ASP A 95 20.21 11.85 1.17
N THR A 96 20.51 11.30 0.00
CA THR A 96 20.96 9.90 -0.15
C THR A 96 22.33 9.70 0.52
N VAL A 97 22.38 8.70 1.43
CA VAL A 97 23.63 8.37 2.16
C VAL A 97 24.09 6.94 1.96
N ALA A 98 23.18 6.01 1.64
CA ALA A 98 23.52 4.59 1.53
C ALA A 98 22.49 3.81 0.70
N TRP A 99 22.81 2.54 0.47
CA TRP A 99 21.90 1.52 -0.01
C TRP A 99 21.90 0.32 0.93
N LEU A 100 20.75 -0.04 1.46
CA LEU A 100 20.59 -1.19 2.34
C LEU A 100 20.15 -2.41 1.53
N ARG A 101 20.91 -3.53 1.64
CA ARG A 101 20.56 -4.78 0.98
C ARG A 101 20.68 -5.96 1.93
N PHE A 102 19.66 -6.81 1.93
CA PHE A 102 19.67 -8.15 2.52
C PHE A 102 19.21 -9.14 1.46
N ASP A 103 19.95 -10.24 1.31
CA ASP A 103 19.62 -11.28 0.32
C ASP A 103 18.84 -12.45 0.96
N GLN A 104 18.91 -12.59 2.28
CA GLN A 104 18.22 -13.63 3.06
C GLN A 104 17.65 -13.05 4.37
N PRO A 105 16.48 -13.50 4.87
CA PRO A 105 15.55 -14.51 4.32
C PRO A 105 14.65 -13.97 3.20
N SER A 106 14.62 -12.67 2.99
CA SER A 106 13.88 -12.00 1.92
C SER A 106 14.75 -10.90 1.32
N ILE A 107 14.54 -10.63 0.04
CA ILE A 107 15.29 -9.57 -0.63
C ILE A 107 14.78 -8.22 -0.14
N ILE A 108 15.60 -7.54 0.66
CA ILE A 108 15.42 -6.14 1.04
C ILE A 108 16.49 -5.36 0.29
N SER A 109 16.11 -4.40 -0.53
CA SER A 109 17.01 -3.64 -1.38
C SER A 109 16.44 -2.25 -1.59
N TYR A 110 16.89 -1.28 -0.77
CA TYR A 110 16.34 0.07 -0.71
C TYR A 110 17.40 1.12 -0.45
N PRO A 111 17.24 2.34 -1.01
CA PRO A 111 18.08 3.48 -0.68
C PRO A 111 17.84 3.93 0.77
N VAL A 112 18.87 4.50 1.37
CA VAL A 112 18.84 5.10 2.71
C VAL A 112 19.09 6.59 2.57
N VAL A 113 18.23 7.40 3.15
CA VAL A 113 18.34 8.86 3.20
C VAL A 113 18.69 9.33 4.59
N LYS A 114 19.12 10.59 4.72
CA LYS A 114 19.36 11.25 6.00
C LYS A 114 19.02 12.72 5.90
N SER A 115 18.15 13.19 6.78
CA SER A 115 17.81 14.62 6.88
C SER A 115 18.36 15.27 8.15
N ALA A 116 18.05 16.54 8.31
CA ALA A 116 18.43 17.32 9.49
C ALA A 116 17.71 16.89 10.78
N ASP A 117 16.59 16.14 10.64
CA ASP A 117 15.84 15.59 11.76
C ASP A 117 15.34 14.17 11.45
N ASN A 118 14.85 13.46 12.49
CA ASN A 118 14.35 12.10 12.36
C ASN A 118 12.84 12.02 12.04
N ASN A 119 12.19 13.12 11.70
CA ASN A 119 10.74 13.16 11.46
C ASN A 119 10.39 13.24 9.97
N GLU A 120 11.23 13.86 9.18
CA GLU A 120 10.96 14.18 7.78
C GLU A 120 10.59 12.93 6.97
N TYR A 121 11.41 11.90 7.03
CA TYR A 121 11.22 10.67 6.26
C TYR A 121 10.29 9.64 6.92
N LEU A 122 9.64 9.98 8.03
CA LEU A 122 8.51 9.20 8.56
C LEU A 122 7.27 9.29 7.68
N THR A 123 7.12 10.39 6.93
CA THR A 123 5.95 10.68 6.09
C THR A 123 6.30 11.10 4.67
N LYS A 124 7.52 10.83 4.23
CA LYS A 124 7.99 11.09 2.86
C LYS A 124 8.68 9.87 2.29
N THR A 125 8.45 9.60 1.01
CA THR A 125 9.19 8.57 0.26
C THR A 125 10.64 8.99 0.02
N PHE A 126 11.40 8.13 -0.67
CA PHE A 126 12.77 8.43 -1.07
C PHE A 126 12.86 9.73 -1.90
N SER A 127 11.97 9.95 -2.86
CA SER A 127 11.95 11.18 -3.70
C SER A 127 11.31 12.38 -2.98
N ALA A 128 11.21 12.33 -1.65
CA ALA A 128 10.66 13.38 -0.79
C ALA A 128 9.18 13.72 -1.04
N ASN A 129 8.43 12.83 -1.69
CA ASN A 129 6.98 12.95 -1.86
C ASN A 129 6.24 12.58 -0.57
N ASP A 130 5.18 13.32 -0.25
CA ASP A 130 4.34 13.01 0.91
C ASP A 130 3.68 11.64 0.77
N ASN A 131 4.03 10.73 1.68
CA ASN A 131 3.48 9.39 1.71
C ASN A 131 3.58 8.80 3.13
N LYS A 132 2.51 8.21 3.61
CA LYS A 132 2.44 7.60 4.96
C LYS A 132 3.35 6.38 5.14
N LEU A 133 3.88 5.83 4.05
CA LEU A 133 4.85 4.73 4.13
C LEU A 133 6.19 5.18 4.70
N GLY A 134 6.59 6.43 4.44
CA GLY A 134 7.92 6.90 4.80
C GLY A 134 9.03 6.29 3.95
N ALA A 135 10.27 6.56 4.32
CA ALA A 135 11.46 5.99 3.71
C ALA A 135 12.36 5.33 4.76
N ILE A 136 13.38 4.59 4.30
CA ILE A 136 14.46 4.12 5.17
C ILE A 136 15.44 5.26 5.37
N PHE A 137 15.69 5.63 6.62
CA PHE A 137 16.56 6.77 6.92
C PHE A 137 17.52 6.50 8.08
N MET A 138 18.67 7.18 8.01
CA MET A 138 19.70 7.16 9.06
C MET A 138 19.37 8.20 10.15
N ASP A 139 19.66 7.86 11.40
CA ASP A 139 19.54 8.80 12.54
C ASP A 139 20.34 10.09 12.27
N MET A 140 19.71 11.23 12.49
CA MET A 140 20.31 12.54 12.26
C MET A 140 21.65 12.76 12.98
N ARG A 141 21.90 12.05 14.08
CA ARG A 141 23.14 12.15 14.89
C ARG A 141 24.30 11.35 14.32
N ASN A 142 24.03 10.38 13.45
CA ASN A 142 25.09 9.56 12.85
C ASN A 142 25.85 10.32 11.76
N GLN A 143 27.09 9.94 11.51
CA GLN A 143 27.91 10.46 10.42
C GLN A 143 27.55 9.77 9.09
N ASN A 144 27.56 10.53 7.99
CA ASN A 144 27.23 10.00 6.66
C ASN A 144 28.24 8.96 6.14
N ASP A 145 29.45 8.96 6.69
CA ASP A 145 30.54 8.06 6.32
C ASP A 145 30.58 6.77 7.14
N PHE A 146 29.58 6.54 7.99
CA PHE A 146 29.48 5.37 8.87
C PHE A 146 30.66 5.20 9.84
N SER A 147 31.39 6.27 10.16
CA SER A 147 32.52 6.24 11.09
C SER A 147 32.12 6.11 12.57
N ASP A 148 30.84 6.22 12.87
CA ASP A 148 30.32 6.04 14.23
C ASP A 148 30.51 4.61 14.73
N ARG A 149 30.64 4.46 16.05
CA ARG A 149 30.63 3.13 16.68
C ARG A 149 29.34 2.36 16.48
N ASN A 150 28.24 3.07 16.28
CA ASN A 150 26.90 2.52 16.12
C ASN A 150 26.10 3.41 15.20
N THR A 151 25.62 2.87 14.10
CA THR A 151 24.77 3.58 13.16
C THR A 151 23.36 3.04 13.28
N SER A 152 22.39 3.94 13.52
CA SER A 152 20.98 3.59 13.60
C SER A 152 20.28 3.91 12.29
N ILE A 153 19.60 2.92 11.74
CA ILE A 153 18.77 3.06 10.55
C ILE A 153 17.33 2.71 10.92
N TYR A 154 16.41 3.56 10.55
CA TYR A 154 14.98 3.41 10.78
C TYR A 154 14.28 3.09 9.45
N GLY A 155 13.17 2.42 9.53
CA GLY A 155 12.36 2.13 8.37
C GLY A 155 10.88 2.00 8.73
N PRO A 156 10.00 2.14 7.74
CA PRO A 156 8.58 1.94 7.94
C PRO A 156 8.28 0.48 8.30
N ASN A 157 7.25 0.30 9.10
CA ASN A 157 6.69 -1.02 9.38
C ASN A 157 5.69 -1.37 8.26
N MET A 158 6.19 -2.01 7.21
CA MET A 158 5.42 -2.45 6.03
C MET A 158 4.98 -3.90 6.18
#